data_faf3bf424f834b65d142ec6a1ffcb25b
#
_entry.id   faf3bf424f834b65d142ec6a1ffcb25b
#
_cell.length_a   1.000
_cell.length_b   1.000
_cell.length_c   1.000
_cell.angle_alpha   90.00
_cell.angle_beta   90.00
_cell.angle_gamma   90.00
#
_symmetry.space_group_name_H-M   'P 1'
#
loop_
_entity.id
_entity.type
_entity.pdbx_description
1 polymer ?
#
loop_
_entity_poly.entity_id
_entity_poly.type
_entity_poly.pdbx_seq_one_letter_code
_entity_poly.pdbx_strand_id
1 'polypeptide(L)'
;MEFRHHVRKLAGLSMIGCSCAGLYSYQDEGMKRSVYFWRHAFPIYAHYRVYQLLMEKIALPVDKQKQIYERLHEKHASHVFDIVLSLKGFYIKLAQAGSTRADFLPSQYLTRAVKLQDEAPSKPVSEIKYIISQSLQTSWDNIFTSIDPKPLGAASIGQAHRAILKDSGEEVAVKVQHPDAEHFFRSDMKTIKAFCRYFQPAHLPYLEEVEKQFMTEFNYHEEALNLEMVRDNLKKSPFASRVAVPTPKIEFCTKEVLVMEYLRGKKLLVGIQEHLECIAKERGMSLEELRTKQQKMDEERLAMGLDITLGPTQFELKALAVKRWIRLRYLQLLNCMPGNLVSKPLEIDCDKELNKKLLNVPSILKLLMDVHGYEIFVDGCFNGDPHPGNILLLEDGRIGLIDYGQVKRISLEHRIKLAKLTVALAEGSREDIVHALTVEMGVRSAKMNSYFLEKQARLMFDRDDLTVTEGMNVQSFVEYLDS
;
A
#
# COMPACT_ATOMS: atom_id res chain seq x y z
N MET A 1 12.68 41.37 9.49
CA MET A 1 11.28 41.68 9.92
C MET A 1 10.45 40.40 10.07
N GLU A 2 10.61 39.42 9.20
CA GLU A 2 9.90 38.13 9.22
C GLU A 2 10.16 37.27 10.48
N PHE A 3 11.37 37.21 11.00
CA PHE A 3 11.72 36.44 12.20
C PHE A 3 10.91 36.89 13.44
N ARG A 4 10.75 38.22 13.65
CA ARG A 4 9.90 38.74 14.75
C ARG A 4 8.42 38.43 14.55
N HIS A 5 7.95 38.36 13.32
CA HIS A 5 6.58 38.01 12.99
C HIS A 5 6.29 36.51 13.25
N HIS A 6 7.22 35.65 12.89
CA HIS A 6 7.13 34.18 13.16
C HIS A 6 7.22 33.90 14.68
N VAL A 7 8.12 34.53 15.40
CA VAL A 7 8.25 34.39 16.88
C VAL A 7 6.99 34.89 17.60
N ARG A 8 6.38 35.98 17.15
CA ARG A 8 5.10 36.46 17.71
C ARG A 8 3.93 35.53 17.39
N LYS A 9 3.87 34.94 16.18
CA LYS A 9 2.87 33.90 15.85
C LYS A 9 3.06 32.66 16.72
N LEU A 10 4.28 32.23 16.95
CA LEU A 10 4.62 31.07 17.78
C LEU A 10 4.23 31.31 19.26
N ALA A 11 4.51 32.50 19.80
CA ALA A 11 4.15 32.88 21.17
C ALA A 11 2.62 33.03 21.35
N GLY A 12 1.92 33.55 20.34
CA GLY A 12 0.44 33.67 20.37
C GLY A 12 -0.26 32.33 20.35
N LEU A 13 0.24 31.37 19.55
CA LEU A 13 -0.31 30.02 19.47
C LEU A 13 -0.06 29.19 20.74
N SER A 14 1.07 29.38 21.43
CA SER A 14 1.34 28.71 22.70
C SER A 14 0.40 29.18 23.83
N MET A 15 0.02 30.44 23.83
CA MET A 15 -0.93 31.00 24.85
C MET A 15 -2.38 30.60 24.57
N ILE A 16 -2.81 30.57 23.30
CA ILE A 16 -4.17 30.13 22.93
C ILE A 16 -4.33 28.61 23.16
N GLY A 17 -3.33 27.82 22.86
CA GLY A 17 -3.33 26.38 23.11
C GLY A 17 -3.43 26.01 24.60
N CYS A 18 -2.77 26.75 25.46
CA CYS A 18 -2.81 26.52 26.93
C CYS A 18 -4.11 26.92 27.60
N SER A 19 -4.75 28.02 27.13
CA SER A 19 -5.93 28.60 27.81
C SER A 19 -7.24 27.88 27.47
N CYS A 20 -7.39 27.34 26.25
CA CYS A 20 -8.60 26.61 25.83
C CYS A 20 -8.54 25.09 26.13
N ALA A 21 -7.37 24.51 26.27
CA ALA A 21 -7.19 23.09 26.53
C ALA A 21 -7.57 22.63 27.94
N GLY A 22 -7.57 23.56 28.91
CA GLY A 22 -7.79 23.22 30.34
C GLY A 22 -9.22 22.89 30.73
N LEU A 23 -10.22 23.33 30.00
CA LEU A 23 -11.63 23.22 30.40
C LEU A 23 -12.49 22.30 29.56
N TYR A 24 -12.10 22.00 28.31
CA TYR A 24 -12.88 21.12 27.40
C TYR A 24 -12.22 19.77 27.10
N SER A 25 -10.96 19.55 27.49
CA SER A 25 -10.15 18.42 27.07
C SER A 25 -10.50 17.05 27.71
N TYR A 26 -11.42 17.01 28.68
CA TYR A 26 -11.66 15.79 29.45
C TYR A 26 -12.68 14.81 28.82
N GLN A 27 -13.44 15.23 27.82
CA GLN A 27 -14.53 14.42 27.27
C GLN A 27 -14.39 14.03 25.79
N ASP A 28 -13.62 14.76 24.97
CA ASP A 28 -13.48 14.46 23.54
C ASP A 28 -12.12 13.81 23.23
N GLU A 29 -12.14 12.57 22.80
CA GLU A 29 -10.94 11.82 22.37
C GLU A 29 -10.24 12.48 21.16
N GLY A 30 -10.98 13.08 20.23
CA GLY A 30 -10.40 13.83 19.12
C GLY A 30 -9.56 15.02 19.59
N MET A 31 -10.00 15.74 20.60
CA MET A 31 -9.26 16.83 21.20
C MET A 31 -8.00 16.33 21.92
N LYS A 32 -8.10 15.24 22.69
CA LYS A 32 -6.93 14.64 23.37
C LYS A 32 -5.86 14.26 22.35
N ARG A 33 -6.25 13.65 21.23
CA ARG A 33 -5.37 13.27 20.11
C ARG A 33 -4.70 14.50 19.51
N SER A 34 -5.45 15.59 19.27
CA SER A 34 -4.92 16.85 18.75
C SER A 34 -3.89 17.46 19.70
N VAL A 35 -4.20 17.53 21.00
CA VAL A 35 -3.27 18.06 22.04
C VAL A 35 -2.00 17.19 22.09
N TYR A 36 -2.15 15.87 22.06
CA TYR A 36 -1.02 14.95 22.03
C TYR A 36 -0.11 15.21 20.80
N PHE A 37 -0.72 15.33 19.60
CA PHE A 37 0.02 15.64 18.37
C PHE A 37 0.82 16.94 18.51
N TRP A 38 0.17 18.05 18.89
CA TRP A 38 0.82 19.34 19.01
C TRP A 38 1.96 19.33 20.05
N ARG A 39 1.74 18.68 21.18
CA ARG A 39 2.74 18.58 22.24
C ARG A 39 4.01 17.86 21.79
N HIS A 40 3.90 16.84 20.94
CA HIS A 40 5.03 15.99 20.55
C HIS A 40 5.59 16.35 19.16
N ALA A 41 4.76 16.68 18.18
CA ALA A 41 5.19 17.01 16.84
C ALA A 41 5.79 18.43 16.73
N PHE A 42 5.22 19.40 17.43
CA PHE A 42 5.68 20.79 17.36
C PHE A 42 7.14 20.98 17.79
N PRO A 43 7.64 20.41 18.90
CA PRO A 43 9.06 20.53 19.27
C PRO A 43 10.00 19.94 18.22
N ILE A 44 9.61 18.86 17.57
CA ILE A 44 10.38 18.24 16.46
C ILE A 44 10.45 19.23 15.30
N TYR A 45 9.31 19.74 14.84
CA TYR A 45 9.25 20.74 13.78
C TYR A 45 10.09 21.98 14.11
N ALA A 46 9.94 22.52 15.30
CA ALA A 46 10.69 23.70 15.75
C ALA A 46 12.21 23.45 15.70
N HIS A 47 12.66 22.25 16.08
CA HIS A 47 14.06 21.87 16.03
C HIS A 47 14.60 21.86 14.60
N TYR A 48 13.87 21.25 13.65
CA TYR A 48 14.24 21.31 12.24
C TYR A 48 14.27 22.75 11.71
N ARG A 49 13.27 23.55 12.06
CA ARG A 49 13.16 24.92 11.57
C ARG A 49 14.28 25.82 12.07
N VAL A 50 14.69 25.66 13.33
CA VAL A 50 15.84 26.38 13.89
C VAL A 50 17.12 26.08 13.12
N TYR A 51 17.41 24.79 12.87
CA TYR A 51 18.60 24.42 12.09
C TYR A 51 18.53 24.91 10.65
N GLN A 52 17.37 24.82 10.01
CA GLN A 52 17.17 25.33 8.65
C GLN A 52 17.49 26.83 8.59
N LEU A 53 16.92 27.63 9.49
CA LEU A 53 17.18 29.09 9.54
C LEU A 53 18.65 29.41 9.84
N LEU A 54 19.30 28.62 10.68
CA LEU A 54 20.73 28.80 10.97
C LEU A 54 21.58 28.48 9.74
N MET A 55 21.31 27.38 9.05
CA MET A 55 22.03 26.98 7.83
C MET A 55 21.85 27.97 6.69
N GLU A 56 20.63 28.50 6.50
CA GLU A 56 20.33 29.56 5.54
C GLU A 56 21.12 30.86 5.88
N LYS A 57 21.12 31.25 7.15
CA LYS A 57 21.78 32.48 7.60
C LYS A 57 23.30 32.47 7.42
N ILE A 58 23.95 31.30 7.59
CA ILE A 58 25.41 31.17 7.45
C ILE A 58 25.82 30.64 6.08
N ALA A 59 24.87 30.51 5.13
CA ALA A 59 25.10 29.98 3.78
C ALA A 59 25.94 28.69 3.78
N LEU A 60 25.52 27.71 4.60
CA LEU A 60 26.28 26.47 4.79
C LEU A 60 26.32 25.66 3.49
N PRO A 61 27.48 25.07 3.11
CA PRO A 61 27.58 24.19 1.95
C PRO A 61 26.60 23.01 2.02
N VAL A 62 26.06 22.60 0.86
CA VAL A 62 25.01 21.56 0.74
C VAL A 62 25.40 20.26 1.45
N ASP A 63 26.64 19.80 1.28
CA ASP A 63 27.13 18.56 1.93
C ASP A 63 27.08 18.63 3.46
N LYS A 64 27.38 19.80 4.03
CA LYS A 64 27.27 20.00 5.49
C LYS A 64 25.82 20.09 5.93
N GLN A 65 24.94 20.71 5.14
CA GLN A 65 23.50 20.71 5.40
C GLN A 65 22.96 19.29 5.45
N LYS A 66 23.32 18.45 4.47
CA LYS A 66 22.92 17.04 4.41
C LYS A 66 23.34 16.28 5.67
N GLN A 67 24.57 16.43 6.13
CA GLN A 67 25.03 15.78 7.37
C GLN A 67 24.26 16.22 8.61
N ILE A 68 23.85 17.50 8.67
CA ILE A 68 23.03 18.02 9.78
C ILE A 68 21.62 17.40 9.72
N TYR A 69 21.00 17.35 8.53
CA TYR A 69 19.71 16.72 8.35
C TYR A 69 19.74 15.22 8.71
N GLU A 70 20.76 14.48 8.32
CA GLU A 70 20.93 13.06 8.68
C GLU A 70 20.94 12.87 10.21
N ARG A 71 21.68 13.71 10.95
CA ARG A 71 21.70 13.68 12.42
C ARG A 71 20.35 14.04 13.04
N LEU A 72 19.63 15.00 12.46
CA LEU A 72 18.28 15.36 12.90
C LEU A 72 17.28 14.23 12.66
N HIS A 73 17.35 13.58 11.48
CA HIS A 73 16.52 12.43 11.15
C HIS A 73 16.78 11.28 12.13
N GLU A 74 18.05 10.96 12.38
CA GLU A 74 18.42 9.90 13.31
C GLU A 74 17.90 10.18 14.73
N LYS A 75 18.03 11.43 15.20
CA LYS A 75 17.55 11.86 16.50
C LYS A 75 16.03 11.77 16.65
N HIS A 76 15.28 12.14 15.62
CA HIS A 76 13.82 12.33 15.72
C HIS A 76 13.00 11.16 15.17
N ALA A 77 13.57 10.28 14.34
CA ALA A 77 12.81 9.20 13.70
C ALA A 77 12.07 8.31 14.71
N SER A 78 12.69 7.98 15.86
CA SER A 78 12.05 7.20 16.90
C SER A 78 10.83 7.93 17.50
N HIS A 79 10.99 9.22 17.84
CA HIS A 79 9.89 10.02 18.43
C HIS A 79 8.72 10.22 17.46
N VAL A 80 9.00 10.41 16.16
CA VAL A 80 7.94 10.49 15.14
C VAL A 80 7.18 9.17 15.06
N PHE A 81 7.91 8.05 15.13
CA PHE A 81 7.31 6.73 15.14
C PHE A 81 6.44 6.48 16.39
N ASP A 82 6.91 6.92 17.57
CA ASP A 82 6.14 6.83 18.82
C ASP A 82 4.83 7.65 18.73
N ILE A 83 4.84 8.81 18.06
CA ILE A 83 3.62 9.60 17.80
C ILE A 83 2.65 8.80 16.93
N VAL A 84 3.13 8.20 15.84
CA VAL A 84 2.33 7.37 14.93
C VAL A 84 1.69 6.19 15.66
N LEU A 85 2.48 5.46 16.46
CA LEU A 85 2.00 4.31 17.23
C LEU A 85 1.01 4.70 18.33
N SER A 86 1.17 5.87 18.95
CA SER A 86 0.28 6.35 20.01
C SER A 86 -1.05 6.82 19.44
N LEU A 87 -1.02 7.51 18.30
CA LEU A 87 -2.22 8.03 17.65
C LEU A 87 -2.94 6.96 16.81
N LYS A 88 -2.25 5.96 16.29
CA LYS A 88 -2.82 4.86 15.49
C LYS A 88 -3.65 5.34 14.29
N GLY A 89 -4.60 4.53 13.84
CA GLY A 89 -5.58 4.89 12.80
C GLY A 89 -4.94 5.53 11.56
N PHE A 90 -5.36 6.74 11.23
CA PHE A 90 -4.86 7.48 10.07
C PHE A 90 -3.34 7.69 10.06
N TYR A 91 -2.72 7.91 11.21
CA TYR A 91 -1.25 8.11 11.26
C TYR A 91 -0.48 6.87 10.85
N ILE A 92 -0.96 5.66 11.21
CA ILE A 92 -0.37 4.39 10.73
C ILE A 92 -0.51 4.31 9.22
N LYS A 93 -1.70 4.60 8.68
CA LYS A 93 -1.94 4.54 7.23
C LYS A 93 -1.11 5.57 6.46
N LEU A 94 -0.95 6.76 7.01
CA LEU A 94 -0.06 7.78 6.43
C LEU A 94 1.41 7.31 6.42
N ALA A 95 1.87 6.66 7.49
CA ALA A 95 3.21 6.09 7.54
C ALA A 95 3.38 4.89 6.58
N GLN A 96 2.36 4.05 6.42
CA GLN A 96 2.33 2.97 5.44
C GLN A 96 2.40 3.50 4.01
N ALA A 97 1.59 4.50 3.66
CA ALA A 97 1.66 5.16 2.35
C ALA A 97 3.02 5.81 2.11
N GLY A 98 3.60 6.46 3.14
CA GLY A 98 4.96 7.00 3.07
C GLY A 98 6.04 5.92 2.89
N SER A 99 5.83 4.70 3.44
CA SER A 99 6.81 3.61 3.33
C SER A 99 6.98 3.07 1.91
N THR A 100 6.02 3.29 1.03
CA THR A 100 6.11 2.93 -0.39
C THR A 100 6.86 3.98 -1.22
N ARG A 101 7.15 5.14 -0.64
CA ARG A 101 7.79 6.28 -1.29
C ARG A 101 9.20 6.51 -0.71
N ALA A 102 10.10 5.57 -1.02
CA ALA A 102 11.51 5.63 -0.60
C ALA A 102 12.26 6.87 -1.15
N ASP A 103 11.71 7.49 -2.17
CA ASP A 103 12.19 8.71 -2.81
C ASP A 103 11.91 9.99 -1.99
N PHE A 104 10.89 9.98 -1.11
CA PHE A 104 10.51 11.15 -0.31
C PHE A 104 10.89 11.05 1.17
N LEU A 105 10.94 9.85 1.72
CA LEU A 105 11.23 9.64 3.14
C LEU A 105 12.70 9.29 3.37
N PRO A 106 13.40 10.00 4.28
CA PRO A 106 14.73 9.59 4.71
C PRO A 106 14.72 8.15 5.26
N SER A 107 15.81 7.42 5.01
CA SER A 107 15.95 5.99 5.35
C SER A 107 15.65 5.68 6.83
N GLN A 108 15.93 6.62 7.74
CA GLN A 108 15.68 6.49 9.17
C GLN A 108 14.18 6.37 9.51
N TYR A 109 13.31 7.03 8.73
CA TYR A 109 11.85 6.92 8.85
C TYR A 109 11.33 5.71 8.11
N LEU A 110 11.84 5.46 6.89
CA LEU A 110 11.42 4.35 6.03
C LEU A 110 11.58 2.99 6.72
N THR A 111 12.75 2.73 7.32
CA THR A 111 13.06 1.48 8.02
C THR A 111 12.08 1.17 9.15
N ARG A 112 11.52 2.20 9.78
CA ARG A 112 10.52 2.06 10.85
C ARG A 112 9.10 1.95 10.30
N ALA A 113 8.78 2.70 9.26
CA ALA A 113 7.45 2.69 8.64
C ALA A 113 7.09 1.33 8.02
N VAL A 114 8.07 0.63 7.42
CA VAL A 114 7.89 -0.73 6.89
C VAL A 114 7.41 -1.72 7.95
N LYS A 115 7.84 -1.57 9.20
CA LYS A 115 7.41 -2.44 10.31
C LYS A 115 5.93 -2.30 10.71
N LEU A 116 5.26 -1.21 10.26
CA LEU A 116 3.85 -0.96 10.59
C LEU A 116 2.85 -1.68 9.66
N GLN A 117 3.32 -2.39 8.65
CA GLN A 117 2.44 -2.95 7.63
C GLN A 117 1.53 -4.08 8.13
N ASP A 118 1.86 -4.73 9.27
CA ASP A 118 1.21 -5.99 9.67
C ASP A 118 0.48 -5.99 11.02
N GLU A 119 0.44 -4.90 11.80
CA GLU A 119 -0.02 -4.95 13.20
C GLU A 119 -1.09 -3.90 13.55
N ALA A 120 -2.26 -3.96 12.91
CA ALA A 120 -3.42 -3.25 13.45
C ALA A 120 -4.07 -4.10 14.55
N PRO A 121 -4.28 -3.57 15.78
CA PRO A 121 -4.94 -4.31 16.85
C PRO A 121 -6.39 -4.60 16.48
N SER A 122 -6.81 -5.87 16.59
CA SER A 122 -8.19 -6.28 16.36
C SER A 122 -9.04 -6.10 17.61
N LYS A 123 -10.33 -5.82 17.41
CA LYS A 123 -11.34 -5.78 18.46
C LYS A 123 -11.93 -7.17 18.74
N PRO A 124 -12.44 -7.44 19.95
CA PRO A 124 -13.08 -8.70 20.28
C PRO A 124 -14.30 -8.94 19.39
N VAL A 125 -14.57 -10.21 19.05
CA VAL A 125 -15.73 -10.59 18.20
C VAL A 125 -17.08 -10.19 18.81
N SER A 126 -17.18 -10.07 20.13
CA SER A 126 -18.39 -9.57 20.80
C SER A 126 -18.73 -8.14 20.41
N GLU A 127 -17.72 -7.27 20.29
CA GLU A 127 -17.89 -5.89 19.82
C GLU A 127 -18.27 -5.86 18.33
N ILE A 128 -17.68 -6.73 17.52
CA ILE A 128 -18.03 -6.87 16.09
C ILE A 128 -19.50 -7.30 15.93
N LYS A 129 -19.97 -8.29 16.69
CA LYS A 129 -21.37 -8.73 16.69
C LYS A 129 -22.32 -7.61 17.11
N TYR A 130 -21.92 -6.80 18.07
CA TYR A 130 -22.68 -5.63 18.49
C TYR A 130 -22.79 -4.59 17.36
N ILE A 131 -21.69 -4.24 16.69
CA ILE A 131 -21.67 -3.28 15.58
C ILE A 131 -22.56 -3.78 14.43
N ILE A 132 -22.44 -5.06 14.05
CA ILE A 132 -23.27 -5.68 13.01
C ILE A 132 -24.74 -5.53 13.37
N SER A 133 -25.11 -5.87 14.62
CA SER A 133 -26.51 -5.81 15.06
C SER A 133 -27.05 -4.38 15.05
N GLN A 134 -26.25 -3.40 15.43
CA GLN A 134 -26.65 -1.99 15.41
C GLN A 134 -26.79 -1.46 13.97
N SER A 135 -25.83 -1.75 13.11
CA SER A 135 -25.80 -1.25 11.74
C SER A 135 -26.89 -1.86 10.86
N LEU A 136 -27.20 -3.16 11.04
CA LEU A 136 -28.26 -3.87 10.31
C LEU A 136 -29.63 -3.80 10.97
N GLN A 137 -29.74 -3.14 12.13
CA GLN A 137 -30.99 -3.00 12.90
C GLN A 137 -31.69 -4.33 13.22
N THR A 138 -30.94 -5.41 13.32
CA THR A 138 -31.37 -6.75 13.68
C THR A 138 -30.26 -7.48 14.40
N SER A 139 -30.60 -8.51 15.20
CA SER A 139 -29.59 -9.30 15.88
C SER A 139 -28.70 -10.05 14.85
N TRP A 140 -27.39 -10.06 15.07
CA TRP A 140 -26.43 -10.73 14.19
C TRP A 140 -26.74 -12.21 13.95
N ASP A 141 -27.34 -12.93 14.94
CA ASP A 141 -27.71 -14.33 14.89
C ASP A 141 -29.00 -14.60 14.08
N ASN A 142 -29.71 -13.56 13.67
CA ASN A 142 -30.76 -13.68 12.67
C ASN A 142 -30.19 -13.82 11.25
N ILE A 143 -28.95 -13.30 11.01
CA ILE A 143 -28.34 -13.28 9.69
C ILE A 143 -27.26 -14.36 9.58
N PHE A 144 -26.47 -14.57 10.64
CA PHE A 144 -25.35 -15.49 10.63
C PHE A 144 -25.56 -16.64 11.63
N THR A 145 -25.21 -17.86 11.22
CA THR A 145 -25.12 -19.00 12.13
C THR A 145 -23.87 -18.91 13.02
N SER A 146 -22.76 -18.44 12.45
CA SER A 146 -21.50 -18.28 13.18
C SER A 146 -20.66 -17.16 12.59
N ILE A 147 -19.84 -16.54 13.44
CA ILE A 147 -18.78 -15.59 13.06
C ILE A 147 -17.50 -16.06 13.75
N ASP A 148 -16.43 -16.29 12.98
CA ASP A 148 -15.15 -16.75 13.52
C ASP A 148 -14.58 -15.71 14.49
N PRO A 149 -14.15 -16.11 15.70
CA PRO A 149 -13.57 -15.19 16.69
C PRO A 149 -12.26 -14.54 16.20
N LYS A 150 -11.46 -15.29 15.44
CA LYS A 150 -10.21 -14.81 14.88
C LYS A 150 -10.48 -14.05 13.57
N PRO A 151 -10.07 -12.79 13.43
CA PRO A 151 -10.25 -12.05 12.19
C PRO A 151 -9.40 -12.63 11.05
N LEU A 152 -9.90 -12.53 9.83
CA LEU A 152 -9.14 -12.79 8.59
C LEU A 152 -8.04 -11.74 8.39
N GLY A 153 -8.30 -10.53 8.85
CA GLY A 153 -7.38 -9.40 8.85
C GLY A 153 -7.95 -8.23 9.62
N ALA A 154 -7.06 -7.40 10.16
CA ALA A 154 -7.42 -6.14 10.78
C ALA A 154 -6.65 -5.00 10.12
N ALA A 155 -7.33 -3.88 9.89
CA ALA A 155 -6.79 -2.67 9.29
C ALA A 155 -7.01 -1.47 10.22
N SER A 156 -6.56 -0.30 9.81
CA SER A 156 -6.65 0.93 10.61
C SER A 156 -8.09 1.37 10.89
N ILE A 157 -9.02 1.06 10.01
CA ILE A 157 -10.43 1.52 10.08
C ILE A 157 -11.43 0.39 10.35
N GLY A 158 -11.02 -0.87 10.24
CA GLY A 158 -11.93 -2.00 10.42
C GLY A 158 -11.23 -3.34 10.42
N GLN A 159 -12.00 -4.40 10.56
CA GLN A 159 -11.51 -5.78 10.51
C GLN A 159 -12.51 -6.67 9.79
N ALA A 160 -12.02 -7.78 9.23
CA ALA A 160 -12.82 -8.75 8.50
C ALA A 160 -12.84 -10.09 9.21
N HIS A 161 -14.01 -10.73 9.23
CA HIS A 161 -14.22 -12.06 9.80
C HIS A 161 -14.85 -12.99 8.78
N ARG A 162 -14.55 -14.29 8.88
CA ARG A 162 -15.32 -15.32 8.20
C ARG A 162 -16.59 -15.58 8.98
N ALA A 163 -17.71 -15.71 8.27
CA ALA A 163 -19.00 -16.01 8.84
C ALA A 163 -19.76 -16.99 7.94
N ILE A 164 -20.85 -17.56 8.46
CA ILE A 164 -21.76 -18.45 7.73
C ILE A 164 -23.14 -17.83 7.75
N LEU A 165 -23.71 -17.57 6.57
CA LEU A 165 -25.09 -17.09 6.45
C LEU A 165 -26.07 -18.16 6.94
N LYS A 166 -27.09 -17.72 7.68
CA LYS A 166 -28.03 -18.63 8.33
C LYS A 166 -28.96 -19.33 7.35
N ASP A 167 -29.46 -18.60 6.37
CA ASP A 167 -30.47 -19.10 5.43
C ASP A 167 -29.88 -20.00 4.34
N SER A 168 -28.72 -19.59 3.79
CA SER A 168 -28.09 -20.32 2.68
C SER A 168 -26.98 -21.30 3.13
N GLY A 169 -26.43 -21.15 4.33
CA GLY A 169 -25.26 -21.87 4.77
C GLY A 169 -23.95 -21.46 4.05
N GLU A 170 -24.01 -20.38 3.27
CA GLU A 170 -22.87 -19.89 2.46
C GLU A 170 -21.81 -19.24 3.36
N GLU A 171 -20.53 -19.53 3.05
CA GLU A 171 -19.42 -18.87 3.71
C GLU A 171 -19.24 -17.46 3.15
N VAL A 172 -19.15 -16.46 4.03
CA VAL A 172 -18.97 -15.05 3.67
C VAL A 172 -17.84 -14.43 4.47
N ALA A 173 -17.25 -13.37 3.91
CA ALA A 173 -16.38 -12.44 4.62
C ALA A 173 -17.21 -11.23 5.05
N VAL A 174 -17.15 -10.89 6.33
CA VAL A 174 -17.84 -9.75 6.91
C VAL A 174 -16.80 -8.73 7.35
N LYS A 175 -16.71 -7.59 6.66
CA LYS A 175 -15.83 -6.46 6.97
C LYS A 175 -16.63 -5.46 7.79
N VAL A 176 -16.10 -5.08 8.95
CA VAL A 176 -16.81 -4.21 9.92
C VAL A 176 -15.90 -3.05 10.29
N GLN A 177 -16.43 -1.83 10.21
CA GLN A 177 -15.70 -0.64 10.64
C GLN A 177 -15.55 -0.58 12.15
N HIS A 178 -14.42 -0.07 12.61
CA HIS A 178 -14.25 0.24 14.02
C HIS A 178 -15.11 1.46 14.38
N PRO A 179 -15.81 1.44 15.51
CA PRO A 179 -16.52 2.62 16.02
C PRO A 179 -15.56 3.81 16.11
N ASP A 180 -16.08 4.99 15.85
CA ASP A 180 -15.37 6.25 15.92
C ASP A 180 -14.18 6.42 14.95
N ALA A 181 -13.87 5.44 14.08
CA ALA A 181 -12.76 5.53 13.15
C ALA A 181 -12.87 6.74 12.23
N GLU A 182 -14.07 7.03 11.69
CA GLU A 182 -14.32 8.22 10.89
C GLU A 182 -14.19 9.51 11.73
N HIS A 183 -14.70 9.52 12.95
CA HIS A 183 -14.59 10.67 13.85
C HIS A 183 -13.12 11.00 14.16
N PHE A 184 -12.32 10.00 14.50
CA PHE A 184 -10.88 10.17 14.73
C PHE A 184 -10.15 10.63 13.49
N PHE A 185 -10.44 10.05 12.33
CA PHE A 185 -9.86 10.49 11.05
C PHE A 185 -10.12 11.97 10.79
N ARG A 186 -11.37 12.42 10.92
CA ARG A 186 -11.76 13.82 10.72
C ARG A 186 -11.06 14.76 11.69
N SER A 187 -10.92 14.36 12.95
CA SER A 187 -10.21 15.12 13.98
C SER A 187 -8.70 15.21 13.70
N ASP A 188 -8.09 14.08 13.34
CA ASP A 188 -6.67 14.01 12.99
C ASP A 188 -6.36 14.85 11.74
N MET A 189 -7.21 14.77 10.71
CA MET A 189 -7.07 15.54 9.49
C MET A 189 -7.20 17.05 9.75
N LYS A 190 -8.14 17.48 10.59
CA LYS A 190 -8.23 18.89 11.04
C LYS A 190 -6.95 19.34 11.72
N THR A 191 -6.37 18.48 12.55
CA THR A 191 -5.13 18.78 13.29
C THR A 191 -3.95 18.95 12.34
N ILE A 192 -3.76 18.01 11.39
CA ILE A 192 -2.66 18.07 10.42
C ILE A 192 -2.85 19.26 9.47
N LYS A 193 -4.06 19.50 8.98
CA LYS A 193 -4.35 20.65 8.12
C LYS A 193 -4.11 21.98 8.83
N ALA A 194 -4.44 22.07 10.12
CA ALA A 194 -4.12 23.23 10.94
C ALA A 194 -2.60 23.42 11.07
N PHE A 195 -1.85 22.35 11.34
CA PHE A 195 -0.39 22.39 11.35
C PHE A 195 0.18 22.89 10.01
N CYS A 196 -0.23 22.29 8.89
CA CYS A 196 0.24 22.69 7.57
C CYS A 196 -0.14 24.11 7.20
N ARG A 197 -1.34 24.58 7.54
CA ARG A 197 -1.79 25.94 7.27
C ARG A 197 -0.86 27.00 7.88
N TYR A 198 -0.31 26.74 9.06
CA TYR A 198 0.56 27.68 9.75
C TYR A 198 2.04 27.52 9.37
N PHE A 199 2.49 26.30 9.09
CA PHE A 199 3.92 26.01 8.96
C PHE A 199 4.34 25.55 7.56
N GLN A 200 3.45 24.90 6.81
CA GLN A 200 3.75 24.32 5.51
C GLN A 200 2.56 24.45 4.54
N PRO A 201 2.10 25.68 4.22
CA PRO A 201 0.87 25.88 3.44
C PRO A 201 0.87 25.23 2.05
N ALA A 202 2.03 25.02 1.46
CA ALA A 202 2.17 24.33 0.15
C ALA A 202 1.64 22.90 0.16
N HIS A 203 1.56 22.22 1.31
CA HIS A 203 1.04 20.87 1.43
C HIS A 203 -0.49 20.77 1.59
N LEU A 204 -1.19 21.89 1.79
CA LEU A 204 -2.66 21.87 2.01
C LEU A 204 -3.44 21.25 0.86
N PRO A 205 -3.20 21.60 -0.42
CA PRO A 205 -3.96 21.00 -1.53
C PRO A 205 -3.79 19.48 -1.61
N TYR A 206 -2.58 19.00 -1.33
CA TYR A 206 -2.30 17.57 -1.26
C TYR A 206 -3.08 16.89 -0.13
N LEU A 207 -3.11 17.49 1.06
CA LEU A 207 -3.86 16.94 2.19
C LEU A 207 -5.37 16.95 1.97
N GLU A 208 -5.89 17.92 1.22
CA GLU A 208 -7.31 17.96 0.86
C GLU A 208 -7.68 16.82 -0.09
N GLU A 209 -6.82 16.49 -1.04
CA GLU A 209 -7.05 15.34 -1.93
C GLU A 209 -6.91 14.01 -1.18
N VAL A 210 -5.91 13.90 -0.29
CA VAL A 210 -5.76 12.75 0.60
C VAL A 210 -7.01 12.56 1.46
N GLU A 211 -7.52 13.62 2.10
CA GLU A 211 -8.75 13.55 2.90
C GLU A 211 -9.93 13.04 2.07
N LYS A 212 -10.14 13.60 0.89
CA LYS A 212 -11.21 13.20 -0.03
C LYS A 212 -11.11 11.72 -0.41
N GLN A 213 -9.91 11.25 -0.71
CA GLN A 213 -9.66 9.87 -1.08
C GLN A 213 -9.93 8.91 0.10
N PHE A 214 -9.45 9.22 1.29
CA PHE A 214 -9.67 8.39 2.47
C PHE A 214 -11.11 8.38 2.95
N MET A 215 -11.85 9.47 2.74
CA MET A 215 -13.27 9.52 3.10
C MET A 215 -14.13 8.49 2.36
N THR A 216 -13.72 8.03 1.18
CA THR A 216 -14.43 6.98 0.45
C THR A 216 -14.37 5.63 1.17
N GLU A 217 -13.31 5.37 1.95
CA GLU A 217 -13.15 4.12 2.70
C GLU A 217 -14.12 3.98 3.89
N PHE A 218 -14.77 5.08 4.31
CA PHE A 218 -15.75 5.04 5.40
C PHE A 218 -17.19 4.75 4.91
N ASN A 219 -17.34 4.24 3.68
CA ASN A 219 -18.64 3.85 3.15
C ASN A 219 -18.58 2.45 2.51
N TYR A 220 -18.78 1.42 3.33
CA TYR A 220 -18.75 0.03 2.86
C TYR A 220 -19.90 -0.33 1.93
N HIS A 221 -21.02 0.41 1.96
CA HIS A 221 -22.08 0.22 0.99
C HIS A 221 -21.62 0.62 -0.43
N GLU A 222 -20.91 1.74 -0.57
CA GLU A 222 -20.30 2.13 -1.85
C GLU A 222 -19.21 1.13 -2.27
N GLU A 223 -18.43 0.59 -1.35
CA GLU A 223 -17.46 -0.48 -1.65
C GLU A 223 -18.17 -1.71 -2.21
N ALA A 224 -19.33 -2.09 -1.65
CA ALA A 224 -20.14 -3.21 -2.17
C ALA A 224 -20.61 -2.96 -3.62
N LEU A 225 -21.11 -1.77 -3.93
CA LEU A 225 -21.53 -1.40 -5.29
C LEU A 225 -20.34 -1.38 -6.26
N ASN A 226 -19.18 -0.91 -5.81
CA ASN A 226 -17.96 -0.94 -6.60
C ASN A 226 -17.50 -2.38 -6.89
N LEU A 227 -17.52 -3.27 -5.88
CA LEU A 227 -17.22 -4.69 -6.05
C LEU A 227 -18.14 -5.34 -7.09
N GLU A 228 -19.45 -5.09 -7.01
CA GLU A 228 -20.42 -5.62 -7.97
C GLU A 228 -20.12 -5.14 -9.40
N MET A 229 -19.90 -3.85 -9.58
CA MET A 229 -19.58 -3.26 -10.88
C MET A 229 -18.28 -3.80 -11.47
N VAL A 230 -17.18 -3.84 -10.70
CA VAL A 230 -15.88 -4.35 -11.16
C VAL A 230 -15.96 -5.84 -11.47
N ARG A 231 -16.63 -6.63 -10.62
CA ARG A 231 -16.88 -8.05 -10.87
C ARG A 231 -17.59 -8.28 -12.21
N ASP A 232 -18.63 -7.51 -12.50
CA ASP A 232 -19.42 -7.66 -13.72
C ASP A 232 -18.66 -7.19 -14.97
N ASN A 233 -17.77 -6.22 -14.84
CA ASN A 233 -16.83 -5.83 -15.89
C ASN A 233 -15.80 -6.94 -16.15
N LEU A 234 -15.13 -7.43 -15.11
CA LEU A 234 -14.11 -8.46 -15.24
C LEU A 234 -14.66 -9.81 -15.72
N LYS A 235 -15.93 -10.16 -15.44
CA LYS A 235 -16.59 -11.33 -16.02
C LYS A 235 -16.68 -11.27 -17.53
N LYS A 236 -16.72 -10.09 -18.14
CA LYS A 236 -16.76 -9.87 -19.58
C LYS A 236 -15.37 -9.74 -20.20
N SER A 237 -14.34 -9.65 -19.38
CA SER A 237 -12.95 -9.45 -19.79
C SER A 237 -12.26 -10.76 -20.19
N PRO A 238 -11.12 -10.69 -20.91
CA PRO A 238 -10.28 -11.85 -21.17
C PRO A 238 -9.71 -12.53 -19.92
N PHE A 239 -9.85 -11.89 -18.75
CA PHE A 239 -9.28 -12.35 -17.48
C PHE A 239 -10.29 -13.10 -16.59
N ALA A 240 -11.55 -13.25 -17.02
CA ALA A 240 -12.65 -13.86 -16.25
C ALA A 240 -12.29 -15.24 -15.63
N SER A 241 -11.51 -16.05 -16.34
CA SER A 241 -11.09 -17.38 -15.87
C SER A 241 -9.86 -17.38 -14.94
N ARG A 242 -9.18 -16.23 -14.80
CA ARG A 242 -7.91 -16.12 -14.06
C ARG A 242 -8.01 -15.24 -12.82
N VAL A 243 -9.03 -14.38 -12.75
CA VAL A 243 -9.25 -13.43 -11.67
C VAL A 243 -10.64 -13.63 -11.08
N ALA A 244 -10.76 -13.46 -9.77
CA ALA A 244 -12.02 -13.49 -9.05
C ALA A 244 -12.17 -12.22 -8.23
N VAL A 245 -13.36 -11.64 -8.25
CA VAL A 245 -13.81 -10.56 -7.37
C VAL A 245 -14.98 -11.09 -6.56
N PRO A 246 -15.00 -10.95 -5.23
CA PRO A 246 -16.05 -11.52 -4.39
C PRO A 246 -17.42 -10.89 -4.71
N THR A 247 -18.46 -11.71 -4.65
CA THR A 247 -19.83 -11.25 -4.82
C THR A 247 -20.31 -10.59 -3.53
N PRO A 248 -20.66 -9.29 -3.53
CA PRO A 248 -21.22 -8.66 -2.35
C PRO A 248 -22.67 -9.14 -2.12
N LYS A 249 -23.08 -9.18 -0.85
CA LYS A 249 -24.45 -9.44 -0.41
C LYS A 249 -25.08 -8.09 -0.04
N ILE A 250 -25.54 -7.36 -1.04
CA ILE A 250 -25.94 -5.94 -0.93
C ILE A 250 -26.99 -5.74 0.16
N GLU A 251 -27.90 -6.71 0.34
CA GLU A 251 -28.95 -6.71 1.36
C GLU A 251 -28.42 -6.67 2.81
N PHE A 252 -27.15 -7.08 3.02
CA PHE A 252 -26.46 -7.06 4.31
C PHE A 252 -25.33 -6.04 4.35
N CYS A 253 -25.27 -5.13 3.38
CA CYS A 253 -24.25 -4.09 3.31
C CYS A 253 -24.82 -2.74 3.77
N THR A 254 -24.10 -2.11 4.69
CA THR A 254 -24.41 -0.76 5.20
C THR A 254 -23.17 0.13 5.09
N LYS A 255 -23.23 1.34 5.65
CA LYS A 255 -22.05 2.20 5.74
C LYS A 255 -20.93 1.55 6.55
N GLU A 256 -21.24 0.82 7.61
CA GLU A 256 -20.26 0.26 8.56
C GLU A 256 -20.00 -1.24 8.38
N VAL A 257 -20.83 -1.95 7.59
CA VAL A 257 -20.73 -3.40 7.40
C VAL A 257 -20.74 -3.74 5.91
N LEU A 258 -19.79 -4.54 5.48
CA LEU A 258 -19.74 -5.14 4.14
C LEU A 258 -19.76 -6.65 4.28
N VAL A 259 -20.73 -7.30 3.65
CA VAL A 259 -20.84 -8.76 3.55
C VAL A 259 -20.59 -9.17 2.12
N MET A 260 -19.65 -10.07 1.89
CA MET A 260 -19.28 -10.55 0.55
C MET A 260 -18.89 -12.02 0.57
N GLU A 261 -18.86 -12.65 -0.60
CA GLU A 261 -18.38 -14.01 -0.80
C GLU A 261 -17.02 -14.23 -0.16
N TYR A 262 -16.85 -15.35 0.55
CA TYR A 262 -15.56 -15.73 1.11
C TYR A 262 -14.73 -16.45 0.05
N LEU A 263 -13.70 -15.79 -0.47
CA LEU A 263 -12.75 -16.39 -1.41
C LEU A 263 -11.72 -17.22 -0.64
N ARG A 264 -11.72 -18.54 -0.85
CA ARG A 264 -10.75 -19.44 -0.22
C ARG A 264 -9.37 -19.27 -0.83
N GLY A 265 -8.44 -18.77 -0.05
CA GLY A 265 -7.08 -18.50 -0.48
C GLY A 265 -6.23 -17.90 0.62
N LYS A 266 -5.01 -17.52 0.27
CA LYS A 266 -4.09 -16.84 1.18
C LYS A 266 -3.61 -15.53 0.54
N LYS A 267 -3.20 -14.57 1.35
CA LYS A 267 -2.59 -13.32 0.84
C LYS A 267 -1.43 -13.65 -0.10
N LEU A 268 -1.36 -12.96 -1.23
CA LEU A 268 -0.38 -13.21 -2.29
C LEU A 268 1.05 -13.22 -1.75
N LEU A 269 1.42 -12.21 -0.93
CA LEU A 269 2.76 -12.11 -0.34
C LEU A 269 3.09 -13.30 0.56
N VAL A 270 2.12 -13.77 1.36
CA VAL A 270 2.29 -14.97 2.20
C VAL A 270 2.51 -16.20 1.32
N GLY A 271 1.71 -16.35 0.27
CA GLY A 271 1.86 -17.45 -0.68
C GLY A 271 3.21 -17.46 -1.40
N ILE A 272 3.71 -16.28 -1.79
CA ILE A 272 5.04 -16.11 -2.40
C ILE A 272 6.14 -16.45 -1.38
N GLN A 273 6.05 -15.95 -0.17
CA GLN A 273 7.04 -16.22 0.87
C GLN A 273 7.12 -17.72 1.20
N GLU A 274 5.98 -18.38 1.44
CA GLU A 274 5.93 -19.83 1.67
C GLU A 274 6.52 -20.63 0.50
N HIS A 275 6.29 -20.18 -0.73
CA HIS A 275 6.85 -20.79 -1.93
C HIS A 275 8.38 -20.66 -1.97
N LEU A 276 8.92 -19.46 -1.65
CA LEU A 276 10.36 -19.23 -1.59
C LEU A 276 11.02 -20.04 -0.47
N GLU A 277 10.39 -20.10 0.72
CA GLU A 277 10.87 -20.92 1.85
C GLU A 277 10.91 -22.41 1.49
N CYS A 278 9.89 -22.89 0.77
CA CYS A 278 9.86 -24.26 0.27
C CYS A 278 11.04 -24.53 -0.68
N ILE A 279 11.29 -23.64 -1.66
CA ILE A 279 12.42 -23.77 -2.60
C ILE A 279 13.76 -23.71 -1.86
N ALA A 280 13.92 -22.82 -0.88
CA ALA A 280 15.13 -22.70 -0.08
C ALA A 280 15.41 -24.01 0.67
N LYS A 281 14.40 -24.54 1.35
CA LYS A 281 14.47 -25.84 2.05
C LYS A 281 14.85 -26.99 1.12
N GLU A 282 14.20 -27.09 -0.05
CA GLU A 282 14.51 -28.11 -1.05
C GLU A 282 15.95 -28.01 -1.57
N ARG A 283 16.53 -26.81 -1.58
CA ARG A 283 17.90 -26.57 -2.04
C ARG A 283 18.94 -26.65 -0.92
N GLY A 284 18.50 -26.81 0.33
CA GLY A 284 19.38 -26.86 1.50
C GLY A 284 20.08 -25.53 1.81
N MET A 285 19.42 -24.42 1.53
CA MET A 285 19.91 -23.05 1.74
C MET A 285 18.91 -22.22 2.54
N SER A 286 19.37 -21.11 3.12
CA SER A 286 18.49 -20.14 3.76
C SER A 286 17.68 -19.33 2.73
N LEU A 287 16.59 -18.72 3.19
CA LEU A 287 15.79 -17.82 2.36
C LEU A 287 16.60 -16.60 1.87
N GLU A 288 17.49 -16.09 2.72
CA GLU A 288 18.35 -14.94 2.43
C GLU A 288 19.39 -15.29 1.35
N GLU A 289 20.01 -16.45 1.44
CA GLU A 289 20.91 -16.97 0.39
C GLU A 289 20.17 -17.17 -0.94
N LEU A 290 18.94 -17.67 -0.90
CA LEU A 290 18.13 -17.85 -2.10
C LEU A 290 17.82 -16.49 -2.77
N ARG A 291 17.43 -15.48 -1.97
CA ARG A 291 17.15 -14.11 -2.46
C ARG A 291 18.39 -13.46 -3.07
N THR A 292 19.52 -13.54 -2.37
CA THR A 292 20.80 -12.98 -2.87
C THR A 292 21.23 -13.62 -4.16
N LYS A 293 21.05 -14.96 -4.29
CA LYS A 293 21.36 -15.68 -5.51
C LYS A 293 20.44 -15.30 -6.66
N GLN A 294 19.14 -15.16 -6.38
CA GLN A 294 18.17 -14.72 -7.38
C GLN A 294 18.49 -13.30 -7.86
N GLN A 295 18.77 -12.37 -6.96
CA GLN A 295 19.13 -11.01 -7.30
C GLN A 295 20.36 -10.94 -8.23
N LYS A 296 21.41 -11.70 -7.91
CA LYS A 296 22.60 -11.77 -8.78
C LYS A 296 22.27 -12.31 -10.17
N MET A 297 21.44 -13.35 -10.25
CA MET A 297 20.99 -13.90 -11.53
C MET A 297 20.17 -12.89 -12.34
N ASP A 298 19.33 -12.10 -11.67
CA ASP A 298 18.51 -11.09 -12.33
C ASP A 298 19.40 -9.92 -12.81
N GLU A 299 20.38 -9.50 -12.03
CA GLU A 299 21.39 -8.50 -12.42
C GLU A 299 22.21 -8.96 -13.65
N GLU A 300 22.65 -10.23 -13.66
CA GLU A 300 23.37 -10.83 -14.81
C GLU A 300 22.48 -10.88 -16.06
N ARG A 301 21.21 -11.24 -15.92
CA ARG A 301 20.24 -11.28 -17.04
C ARG A 301 19.99 -9.88 -17.59
N LEU A 302 19.80 -8.89 -16.72
CA LEU A 302 19.67 -7.49 -17.13
C LEU A 302 20.92 -6.98 -17.88
N ALA A 303 22.12 -7.31 -17.38
CA ALA A 303 23.38 -6.96 -18.05
C ALA A 303 23.51 -7.61 -19.44
N MET A 304 22.86 -8.77 -19.68
CA MET A 304 22.77 -9.43 -20.99
C MET A 304 21.65 -8.86 -21.87
N GLY A 305 20.89 -7.86 -21.41
CA GLY A 305 19.74 -7.28 -22.13
C GLY A 305 18.51 -8.19 -22.16
N LEU A 306 18.43 -9.19 -21.26
CA LEU A 306 17.30 -10.09 -21.17
C LEU A 306 16.20 -9.49 -20.30
N ASP A 307 14.96 -9.61 -20.75
CA ASP A 307 13.79 -9.19 -19.97
C ASP A 307 13.55 -10.17 -18.80
N ILE A 308 13.77 -9.68 -17.58
CA ILE A 308 13.53 -10.44 -16.35
C ILE A 308 12.03 -10.51 -15.97
N THR A 309 11.18 -9.69 -16.58
CA THR A 309 9.75 -9.61 -16.25
C THR A 309 8.94 -10.75 -16.86
N LEU A 310 9.45 -11.38 -17.92
CA LEU A 310 8.72 -12.43 -18.64
C LEU A 310 8.57 -13.74 -17.86
N GLY A 311 9.48 -14.01 -16.90
CA GLY A 311 9.47 -15.24 -16.12
C GLY A 311 9.67 -16.50 -16.97
N PRO A 312 9.59 -17.70 -16.35
CA PRO A 312 9.73 -18.95 -17.07
C PRO A 312 8.51 -19.24 -17.97
N THR A 313 8.76 -19.75 -19.15
CA THR A 313 7.74 -20.23 -20.09
C THR A 313 6.98 -21.43 -19.52
N GLN A 314 5.82 -21.77 -20.08
CA GLN A 314 5.05 -22.97 -19.69
C GLN A 314 5.85 -24.24 -19.83
N PHE A 315 6.73 -24.33 -20.87
CA PHE A 315 7.63 -25.46 -21.08
C PHE A 315 8.69 -25.57 -19.99
N GLU A 316 9.33 -24.43 -19.64
CA GLU A 316 10.33 -24.34 -18.56
C GLU A 316 9.71 -24.68 -17.21
N LEU A 317 8.48 -24.21 -16.93
CA LEU A 317 7.75 -24.58 -15.71
C LEU A 317 7.48 -26.06 -15.62
N LYS A 318 7.07 -26.70 -16.73
CA LYS A 318 6.89 -28.18 -16.79
C LYS A 318 8.23 -28.91 -16.58
N ALA A 319 9.29 -28.45 -17.21
CA ALA A 319 10.63 -29.01 -17.02
C ALA A 319 11.11 -28.86 -15.56
N LEU A 320 10.89 -27.71 -14.95
CA LEU A 320 11.18 -27.44 -13.53
C LEU A 320 10.34 -28.35 -12.62
N ALA A 321 9.06 -28.52 -12.89
CA ALA A 321 8.19 -29.42 -12.15
C ALA A 321 8.65 -30.89 -12.22
N VAL A 322 9.04 -31.37 -13.39
CA VAL A 322 9.60 -32.72 -13.56
C VAL A 322 10.93 -32.85 -12.82
N LYS A 323 11.83 -31.88 -12.95
CA LYS A 323 13.11 -31.88 -12.25
C LYS A 323 12.91 -31.88 -10.72
N ARG A 324 11.93 -31.11 -10.23
CA ARG A 324 11.54 -31.07 -8.82
C ARG A 324 10.98 -32.44 -8.38
N TRP A 325 10.09 -33.03 -9.17
CA TRP A 325 9.53 -34.33 -8.88
C TRP A 325 10.61 -35.44 -8.77
N ILE A 326 11.55 -35.50 -9.73
CA ILE A 326 12.69 -36.42 -9.70
C ILE A 326 13.50 -36.23 -8.42
N ARG A 327 13.82 -34.97 -8.07
CA ARG A 327 14.60 -34.64 -6.89
C ARG A 327 13.89 -35.06 -5.60
N LEU A 328 12.61 -34.74 -5.45
CA LEU A 328 11.84 -35.10 -4.25
C LEU A 328 11.69 -36.60 -4.09
N ARG A 329 11.48 -37.34 -5.21
CA ARG A 329 11.46 -38.82 -5.19
C ARG A 329 12.82 -39.41 -4.83
N TYR A 330 13.90 -38.82 -5.32
CA TYR A 330 15.25 -39.22 -4.91
C TYR A 330 15.50 -38.98 -3.41
N LEU A 331 15.11 -37.87 -2.88
CA LEU A 331 15.21 -37.57 -1.44
C LEU A 331 14.34 -38.49 -0.58
N GLN A 332 13.16 -38.84 -1.06
CA GLN A 332 12.30 -39.83 -0.40
C GLN A 332 12.95 -41.22 -0.33
N LEU A 333 13.57 -41.67 -1.44
CA LEU A 333 14.32 -42.91 -1.47
C LEU A 333 15.52 -42.88 -0.49
N LEU A 334 16.27 -41.79 -0.45
CA LEU A 334 17.37 -41.64 0.51
C LEU A 334 16.90 -41.69 1.98
N ASN A 335 15.76 -41.12 2.29
CA ASN A 335 15.18 -41.16 3.66
C ASN A 335 14.69 -42.56 4.04
N CYS A 336 14.41 -43.44 3.07
CA CYS A 336 14.04 -44.85 3.31
C CYS A 336 15.26 -45.78 3.47
N MET A 337 16.49 -45.31 3.23
CA MET A 337 17.70 -46.11 3.36
C MET A 337 18.12 -46.23 4.86
N PRO A 338 18.71 -47.40 5.25
CA PRO A 338 19.19 -47.58 6.63
C PRO A 338 20.21 -46.50 7.01
N GLY A 339 20.12 -46.04 8.24
CA GLY A 339 20.81 -44.81 8.75
C GLY A 339 22.35 -44.79 8.70
N ASN A 340 23.01 -45.82 8.19
CA ASN A 340 24.47 -45.89 8.00
C ASN A 340 24.94 -45.25 6.67
N LEU A 341 24.03 -44.91 5.77
CA LEU A 341 24.34 -44.39 4.42
C LEU A 341 24.02 -42.88 4.26
N VAL A 342 23.24 -42.28 5.17
CA VAL A 342 22.86 -40.85 5.10
C VAL A 342 23.08 -40.21 6.46
N SER A 343 23.95 -39.21 6.50
CA SER A 343 24.38 -38.54 7.75
C SER A 343 23.34 -37.66 8.45
N LYS A 344 22.21 -37.31 7.79
CA LYS A 344 21.02 -36.65 8.39
C LYS A 344 19.79 -36.91 7.53
N PRO A 345 18.66 -37.42 8.08
CA PRO A 345 17.40 -37.44 7.36
C PRO A 345 16.95 -36.00 7.10
N LEU A 346 16.48 -35.75 5.87
CA LEU A 346 15.88 -34.45 5.54
C LEU A 346 14.46 -34.39 6.14
N GLU A 347 14.19 -33.38 6.96
CA GLU A 347 12.86 -33.08 7.54
C GLU A 347 11.90 -32.49 6.49
N ILE A 348 11.80 -33.13 5.30
CA ILE A 348 10.92 -32.69 4.23
C ILE A 348 9.88 -33.79 4.01
N ASP A 349 8.60 -33.44 4.18
CA ASP A 349 7.48 -34.26 3.73
C ASP A 349 7.35 -34.16 2.21
N CYS A 350 8.02 -35.09 1.51
CA CYS A 350 8.12 -35.07 0.05
C CYS A 350 6.75 -35.20 -0.64
N ASP A 351 5.79 -35.92 -0.06
CA ASP A 351 4.47 -36.09 -0.66
C ASP A 351 3.64 -34.81 -0.51
N LYS A 352 3.73 -34.13 0.63
CA LYS A 352 3.12 -32.81 0.85
C LYS A 352 3.72 -31.75 -0.07
N GLU A 353 5.04 -31.77 -0.26
CA GLU A 353 5.72 -30.83 -1.15
C GLU A 353 5.44 -31.11 -2.64
N LEU A 354 5.29 -32.35 -3.07
CA LEU A 354 4.93 -32.71 -4.45
C LEU A 354 3.56 -32.16 -4.86
N ASN A 355 2.64 -32.04 -3.90
CA ASN A 355 1.28 -31.52 -4.16
C ASN A 355 1.23 -29.99 -4.27
N LYS A 356 2.28 -29.27 -3.89
CA LYS A 356 2.32 -27.81 -4.02
C LYS A 356 2.63 -27.40 -5.46
N LYS A 357 1.75 -26.61 -6.06
CA LYS A 357 1.99 -26.00 -7.38
C LYS A 357 3.14 -25.00 -7.33
N LEU A 358 4.01 -25.02 -8.33
CA LEU A 358 5.02 -23.98 -8.52
C LEU A 358 4.34 -22.66 -8.90
N LEU A 359 4.66 -21.61 -8.16
CA LEU A 359 4.17 -20.26 -8.47
C LEU A 359 5.06 -19.61 -9.53
N ASN A 360 4.42 -19.10 -10.58
CA ASN A 360 5.07 -18.23 -11.55
C ASN A 360 4.81 -16.78 -11.17
N VAL A 361 5.64 -16.23 -10.27
CA VAL A 361 5.49 -14.86 -9.75
C VAL A 361 5.51 -13.82 -10.87
N PRO A 362 6.43 -13.83 -11.84
CA PRO A 362 6.39 -12.90 -12.97
C PRO A 362 5.06 -12.96 -13.77
N SER A 363 4.52 -14.16 -14.01
CA SER A 363 3.22 -14.31 -14.69
C SER A 363 2.05 -13.76 -13.87
N ILE A 364 2.12 -13.86 -12.55
CA ILE A 364 1.11 -13.27 -11.65
C ILE A 364 1.20 -11.74 -11.72
N LEU A 365 2.41 -11.17 -11.63
CA LEU A 365 2.61 -9.72 -11.72
C LEU A 365 2.15 -9.19 -13.08
N LYS A 366 2.52 -9.90 -14.18
CA LYS A 366 2.02 -9.54 -15.51
C LYS A 366 0.50 -9.55 -15.57
N LEU A 367 -0.15 -10.60 -15.02
CA LEU A 367 -1.61 -10.66 -14.98
C LEU A 367 -2.21 -9.47 -14.23
N LEU A 368 -1.66 -9.11 -13.07
CA LEU A 368 -2.13 -7.95 -12.30
C LEU A 368 -2.00 -6.64 -13.07
N MET A 369 -0.87 -6.45 -13.77
CA MET A 369 -0.66 -5.28 -14.63
C MET A 369 -1.64 -5.26 -15.82
N ASP A 370 -1.84 -6.41 -16.48
CA ASP A 370 -2.77 -6.52 -17.60
C ASP A 370 -4.22 -6.25 -17.16
N VAL A 371 -4.64 -6.76 -15.99
CA VAL A 371 -5.97 -6.52 -15.41
C VAL A 371 -6.14 -5.04 -15.06
N HIS A 372 -5.17 -4.46 -14.36
CA HIS A 372 -5.25 -3.06 -13.98
C HIS A 372 -5.25 -2.12 -15.19
N GLY A 373 -4.44 -2.43 -16.21
CA GLY A 373 -4.47 -1.72 -17.49
C GLY A 373 -5.82 -1.83 -18.18
N TYR A 374 -6.46 -3.00 -18.14
CA TYR A 374 -7.80 -3.20 -18.69
C TYR A 374 -8.87 -2.37 -17.94
N GLU A 375 -8.83 -2.39 -16.60
CA GLU A 375 -9.69 -1.55 -15.77
C GLU A 375 -9.55 -0.06 -16.10
N ILE A 376 -8.32 0.44 -16.33
CA ILE A 376 -8.05 1.84 -16.67
C ILE A 376 -8.50 2.17 -18.09
N PHE A 377 -8.03 1.41 -19.09
CA PHE A 377 -8.15 1.81 -20.49
C PHE A 377 -9.43 1.30 -21.16
N VAL A 378 -9.99 0.16 -20.73
CA VAL A 378 -11.20 -0.42 -21.32
C VAL A 378 -12.43 -0.10 -20.48
N ASP A 379 -12.41 -0.38 -19.18
CA ASP A 379 -13.57 -0.13 -18.32
C ASP A 379 -13.67 1.34 -17.89
N GLY A 380 -12.55 2.02 -17.71
CA GLY A 380 -12.49 3.38 -17.16
C GLY A 380 -12.89 3.45 -15.68
N CYS A 381 -12.76 2.32 -15.01
CA CYS A 381 -13.09 2.13 -13.61
C CYS A 381 -12.05 1.18 -12.99
N PHE A 382 -11.21 1.67 -12.10
CA PHE A 382 -10.07 0.94 -11.58
C PHE A 382 -9.86 1.17 -10.09
N ASN A 383 -9.18 0.20 -9.45
CA ASN A 383 -8.77 0.33 -8.06
C ASN A 383 -7.68 1.42 -7.92
N GLY A 384 -7.95 2.44 -7.12
CA GLY A 384 -7.00 3.53 -6.81
C GLY A 384 -5.98 3.21 -5.72
N ASP A 385 -6.13 2.06 -5.05
CA ASP A 385 -5.19 1.56 -4.02
C ASP A 385 -4.92 0.06 -4.19
N PRO A 386 -4.17 -0.35 -5.23
CA PRO A 386 -3.88 -1.76 -5.52
C PRO A 386 -2.86 -2.36 -4.53
N HIS A 387 -3.17 -2.31 -3.24
CA HIS A 387 -2.27 -2.79 -2.20
C HIS A 387 -2.15 -4.33 -2.23
N PRO A 388 -0.94 -4.91 -2.19
CA PRO A 388 -0.73 -6.36 -2.27
C PRO A 388 -1.38 -7.15 -1.12
N GLY A 389 -1.70 -6.49 0.01
CA GLY A 389 -2.46 -7.08 1.11
C GLY A 389 -3.90 -7.45 0.77
N ASN A 390 -4.45 -6.87 -0.32
CA ASN A 390 -5.80 -7.06 -0.81
C ASN A 390 -5.86 -8.04 -2.01
N ILE A 391 -4.75 -8.73 -2.28
CA ILE A 391 -4.64 -9.71 -3.36
C ILE A 391 -4.49 -11.10 -2.76
N LEU A 392 -5.34 -12.04 -3.18
CA LEU A 392 -5.32 -13.42 -2.73
C LEU A 392 -4.82 -14.35 -3.83
N LEU A 393 -4.05 -15.34 -3.43
CA LEU A 393 -3.78 -16.54 -4.22
C LEU A 393 -4.81 -17.61 -3.83
N LEU A 394 -5.78 -17.88 -4.72
CA LEU A 394 -6.87 -18.79 -4.45
C LEU A 394 -6.46 -20.25 -4.59
N GLU A 395 -7.17 -21.15 -3.90
CA GLU A 395 -6.92 -22.60 -3.96
C GLU A 395 -7.10 -23.19 -5.36
N ASP A 396 -8.00 -22.63 -6.17
CA ASP A 396 -8.22 -23.02 -7.57
C ASP A 396 -7.15 -22.47 -8.54
N GLY A 397 -6.26 -21.60 -8.05
CA GLY A 397 -5.15 -21.02 -8.80
C GLY A 397 -5.46 -19.68 -9.45
N ARG A 398 -6.66 -19.12 -9.27
CA ARG A 398 -7.00 -17.75 -9.66
C ARG A 398 -6.40 -16.74 -8.68
N ILE A 399 -6.38 -15.48 -9.11
CA ILE A 399 -6.06 -14.34 -8.26
C ILE A 399 -7.36 -13.73 -7.77
N GLY A 400 -7.50 -13.55 -6.46
CA GLY A 400 -8.63 -12.87 -5.84
C GLY A 400 -8.30 -11.40 -5.57
N LEU A 401 -9.15 -10.48 -6.02
CA LEU A 401 -9.07 -9.05 -5.74
C LEU A 401 -10.22 -8.69 -4.82
N ILE A 402 -9.93 -8.32 -3.55
CA ILE A 402 -10.94 -8.30 -2.48
C ILE A 402 -11.27 -6.92 -1.92
N ASP A 403 -10.65 -5.85 -2.39
CA ASP A 403 -10.86 -4.50 -1.89
C ASP A 403 -11.03 -3.51 -3.05
N TYR A 404 -12.17 -2.83 -3.08
CA TYR A 404 -12.51 -1.78 -4.03
C TYR A 404 -13.12 -0.56 -3.32
N GLY A 405 -12.65 -0.26 -2.11
CA GLY A 405 -13.04 0.91 -1.34
C GLY A 405 -12.63 2.23 -2.00
N GLN A 406 -11.55 2.22 -2.78
CA GLN A 406 -11.04 3.38 -3.49
C GLN A 406 -11.11 3.18 -5.01
N VAL A 407 -12.29 3.26 -5.58
CA VAL A 407 -12.46 3.17 -7.03
C VAL A 407 -12.39 4.56 -7.67
N LYS A 408 -11.57 4.68 -8.70
CA LYS A 408 -11.49 5.86 -9.56
C LYS A 408 -12.21 5.59 -10.87
N ARG A 409 -12.90 6.63 -11.37
CA ARG A 409 -13.61 6.58 -12.66
C ARG A 409 -13.05 7.66 -13.57
N ILE A 410 -12.73 7.29 -14.80
CA ILE A 410 -12.22 8.21 -15.81
C ILE A 410 -13.10 8.13 -17.06
N SER A 411 -13.43 9.29 -17.62
CA SER A 411 -14.25 9.39 -18.83
C SER A 411 -13.51 8.81 -20.04
N LEU A 412 -14.24 8.42 -21.07
CA LEU A 412 -13.66 7.93 -22.31
C LEU A 412 -12.66 8.94 -22.92
N GLU A 413 -12.97 10.23 -22.85
CA GLU A 413 -12.06 11.28 -23.31
C GLU A 413 -10.72 11.24 -22.58
N HIS A 414 -10.75 11.18 -21.24
CA HIS A 414 -9.51 11.12 -20.45
C HIS A 414 -8.75 9.80 -20.64
N ARG A 415 -9.45 8.68 -20.85
CA ARG A 415 -8.81 7.39 -21.19
C ARG A 415 -8.03 7.48 -22.50
N ILE A 416 -8.63 8.09 -23.52
CA ILE A 416 -7.97 8.29 -24.83
C ILE A 416 -6.73 9.18 -24.68
N LYS A 417 -6.84 10.29 -23.93
CA LYS A 417 -5.69 11.18 -23.66
C LYS A 417 -4.57 10.44 -22.91
N LEU A 418 -4.92 9.67 -21.89
CA LEU A 418 -3.95 8.88 -21.14
C LEU A 418 -3.30 7.79 -22.01
N ALA A 419 -4.08 7.12 -22.87
CA ALA A 419 -3.57 6.12 -23.81
C ALA A 419 -2.56 6.75 -24.81
N LYS A 420 -2.86 7.93 -25.35
CA LYS A 420 -1.93 8.67 -26.21
C LYS A 420 -0.62 9.00 -25.51
N LEU A 421 -0.70 9.48 -24.24
CA LEU A 421 0.50 9.73 -23.44
C LEU A 421 1.29 8.45 -23.18
N THR A 422 0.61 7.34 -22.83
CA THR A 422 1.27 6.05 -22.59
C THR A 422 2.02 5.55 -23.84
N VAL A 423 1.41 5.65 -25.02
CA VAL A 423 2.06 5.30 -26.29
C VAL A 423 3.25 6.21 -26.58
N ALA A 424 3.09 7.53 -26.37
CA ALA A 424 4.18 8.49 -26.55
C ALA A 424 5.37 8.20 -25.59
N LEU A 425 5.09 7.82 -24.35
CA LEU A 425 6.14 7.44 -23.37
C LEU A 425 6.88 6.17 -23.78
N ALA A 426 6.18 5.19 -24.37
CA ALA A 426 6.75 3.91 -24.78
C ALA A 426 7.56 4.01 -26.09
N GLU A 427 7.08 4.73 -27.09
CA GLU A 427 7.55 4.68 -28.47
C GLU A 427 7.89 6.05 -29.07
N GLY A 428 7.43 7.15 -28.44
CA GLY A 428 7.50 8.49 -28.99
C GLY A 428 8.80 9.23 -28.71
N SER A 429 8.95 10.32 -29.42
CA SER A 429 10.00 11.32 -29.18
C SER A 429 9.67 12.20 -27.96
N ARG A 430 10.64 13.03 -27.53
CA ARG A 430 10.39 14.05 -26.50
C ARG A 430 9.24 14.98 -26.91
N GLU A 431 9.19 15.37 -28.17
CA GLU A 431 8.16 16.26 -28.74
C GLU A 431 6.78 15.62 -28.62
N ASP A 432 6.65 14.32 -28.90
CA ASP A 432 5.39 13.58 -28.79
C ASP A 432 4.91 13.50 -27.34
N ILE A 433 5.81 13.22 -26.39
CA ILE A 433 5.52 13.17 -24.95
C ILE A 433 5.04 14.54 -24.47
N VAL A 434 5.78 15.61 -24.81
CA VAL A 434 5.41 16.98 -24.41
C VAL A 434 4.09 17.40 -25.02
N HIS A 435 3.84 17.07 -26.29
CA HIS A 435 2.57 17.33 -26.94
C HIS A 435 1.42 16.60 -26.25
N ALA A 436 1.56 15.29 -25.98
CA ALA A 436 0.55 14.51 -25.30
C ALA A 436 0.25 15.07 -23.89
N LEU A 437 1.29 15.47 -23.13
CA LEU A 437 1.13 16.01 -21.80
C LEU A 437 0.47 17.39 -21.79
N THR A 438 0.92 18.31 -22.66
CA THR A 438 0.51 19.73 -22.60
C THR A 438 -0.71 20.03 -23.44
N VAL A 439 -0.79 19.51 -24.67
CA VAL A 439 -1.88 19.78 -25.59
C VAL A 439 -3.07 18.84 -25.34
N GLU A 440 -2.83 17.54 -25.29
CA GLU A 440 -3.90 16.56 -25.12
C GLU A 440 -4.44 16.52 -23.68
N MET A 441 -3.56 16.44 -22.68
CA MET A 441 -3.97 16.38 -21.27
C MET A 441 -4.17 17.76 -20.65
N GLY A 442 -3.64 18.83 -21.26
CA GLY A 442 -3.79 20.21 -20.78
C GLY A 442 -2.95 20.54 -19.55
N VAL A 443 -1.88 19.79 -19.28
CA VAL A 443 -0.96 20.07 -18.16
C VAL A 443 -0.20 21.36 -18.43
N ARG A 444 -0.17 22.24 -17.45
CA ARG A 444 0.57 23.51 -17.50
C ARG A 444 1.59 23.54 -16.39
N SER A 445 2.79 24.01 -16.71
CA SER A 445 3.87 24.25 -15.74
C SER A 445 4.35 25.70 -15.85
N ALA A 446 4.87 26.26 -14.77
CA ALA A 446 5.48 27.60 -14.77
C ALA A 446 6.69 27.68 -15.71
N LYS A 447 7.45 26.60 -15.83
CA LYS A 447 8.54 26.45 -16.80
C LYS A 447 8.09 25.50 -17.91
N MET A 448 7.68 26.05 -19.07
CA MET A 448 7.29 25.27 -20.26
C MET A 448 8.53 24.75 -21.02
N ASN A 449 9.52 24.21 -20.32
CA ASN A 449 10.70 23.61 -20.92
C ASN A 449 10.40 22.15 -21.29
N SER A 450 10.65 21.77 -22.55
CA SER A 450 10.35 20.42 -23.06
C SER A 450 11.13 19.32 -22.34
N TYR A 451 12.37 19.58 -21.91
CA TYR A 451 13.13 18.64 -21.11
C TYR A 451 12.46 18.39 -19.73
N PHE A 452 12.08 19.45 -19.04
CA PHE A 452 11.38 19.36 -17.75
C PHE A 452 10.06 18.58 -17.89
N LEU A 453 9.26 18.93 -18.89
CA LEU A 453 7.96 18.31 -19.13
C LEU A 453 8.07 16.82 -19.49
N GLU A 454 9.08 16.44 -20.30
CA GLU A 454 9.36 15.03 -20.59
C GLU A 454 9.72 14.26 -19.31
N LYS A 455 10.64 14.80 -18.50
CA LYS A 455 11.06 14.15 -17.25
C LYS A 455 9.91 14.05 -16.26
N GLN A 456 9.11 15.08 -16.14
CA GLN A 456 7.89 15.08 -15.32
C GLN A 456 6.89 14.01 -15.80
N ALA A 457 6.65 13.91 -17.11
CA ALA A 457 5.77 12.88 -17.67
C ALA A 457 6.27 11.46 -17.37
N ARG A 458 7.59 11.21 -17.53
CA ARG A 458 8.19 9.92 -17.22
C ARG A 458 8.09 9.57 -15.74
N LEU A 459 8.39 10.50 -14.84
CA LEU A 459 8.28 10.28 -13.39
C LEU A 459 6.85 10.01 -12.92
N MET A 460 5.86 10.63 -13.57
CA MET A 460 4.46 10.48 -13.17
C MET A 460 3.78 9.25 -13.79
N PHE A 461 4.19 8.80 -14.98
CA PHE A 461 3.43 7.84 -15.79
C PHE A 461 4.23 6.67 -16.37
N ASP A 462 5.58 6.68 -16.26
CA ASP A 462 6.43 5.63 -16.82
C ASP A 462 7.23 4.93 -15.71
N ARG A 463 8.24 5.61 -15.17
CA ARG A 463 9.16 5.05 -14.15
C ARG A 463 9.74 6.15 -13.28
N ASP A 464 10.08 5.79 -12.05
CA ASP A 464 10.72 6.66 -11.05
C ASP A 464 12.16 6.20 -10.70
N ASP A 465 12.81 5.47 -11.61
CA ASP A 465 14.16 4.98 -11.41
C ASP A 465 15.23 6.08 -11.60
N LEU A 466 16.45 5.78 -11.17
CA LEU A 466 17.57 6.70 -11.22
C LEU A 466 17.98 7.10 -12.66
N THR A 467 17.51 6.38 -13.69
CA THR A 467 17.79 6.73 -15.09
C THR A 467 17.00 7.96 -15.54
N VAL A 468 15.77 8.10 -15.04
CA VAL A 468 14.94 9.28 -15.30
C VAL A 468 15.46 10.48 -14.52
N THR A 469 15.89 10.28 -13.27
CA THR A 469 16.34 11.32 -12.35
C THR A 469 17.85 11.61 -12.42
N GLU A 470 18.55 11.02 -13.39
CA GLU A 470 20.00 11.22 -13.61
C GLU A 470 20.87 10.90 -12.38
N GLY A 471 20.48 9.87 -11.63
CA GLY A 471 21.17 9.42 -10.42
C GLY A 471 20.82 10.22 -9.16
N MET A 472 19.95 11.21 -9.25
CA MET A 472 19.47 11.99 -8.10
C MET A 472 18.23 11.34 -7.48
N ASN A 473 17.94 11.64 -6.19
CA ASN A 473 16.61 11.35 -5.67
C ASN A 473 15.58 12.33 -6.29
N VAL A 474 14.31 11.94 -6.31
CA VAL A 474 13.24 12.70 -6.99
C VAL A 474 13.16 14.15 -6.49
N GLN A 475 13.27 14.37 -5.17
CA GLN A 475 13.21 15.71 -4.61
C GLN A 475 14.38 16.60 -5.10
N SER A 476 15.61 16.09 -5.00
CA SER A 476 16.79 16.82 -5.46
C SER A 476 16.76 17.06 -6.98
N PHE A 477 16.17 16.12 -7.73
CA PHE A 477 16.00 16.26 -9.17
C PHE A 477 14.96 17.32 -9.52
N VAL A 478 13.85 17.40 -8.81
CA VAL A 478 12.84 18.46 -8.99
C VAL A 478 13.44 19.82 -8.63
N GLU A 479 14.19 19.93 -7.52
CA GLU A 479 14.89 21.15 -7.13
C GLU A 479 15.94 21.57 -8.21
N TYR A 480 16.67 20.60 -8.78
CA TYR A 480 17.59 20.85 -9.90
C TYR A 480 16.86 21.35 -11.15
N LEU A 481 15.73 20.77 -11.48
CA LEU A 481 14.91 21.22 -12.61
C LEU A 481 14.29 22.61 -12.39
N ASP A 482 14.06 23.01 -11.14
CA ASP A 482 13.54 24.31 -10.77
C ASP A 482 14.61 25.41 -10.66
N SER A 483 15.88 25.04 -10.55
CA SER A 483 17.03 25.98 -10.56
C SER A 483 17.36 26.45 -11.97
#